data_350d50a36c578fc1b398f30b181d7337
#
_entry.id   350d50a36c578fc1b398f30b181d7337
#
_cell.length_a   1.000
_cell.length_b   1.000
_cell.length_c   1.000
_cell.angle_alpha   90.00
_cell.angle_beta   90.00
_cell.angle_gamma   90.00
#
_symmetry.space_group_name_H-M   'P 1'
#
loop_
_entity.id
_entity.type
_entity.pdbx_description
1 polymer ?
#
loop_
_entity_poly.entity_id
_entity_poly.type
_entity_poly.pdbx_seq_one_letter_code
_entity_poly.pdbx_strand_id
1 'polypeptide(L)'
;VLRFQLTPRDDRLRPAAERLITEIYARHYGARVTALSDTLVTMIDAQDAVRCAAGLRFASDGFFSEVYLDAPIETLLSALRRPPVRRGKIFEVTSLASQAPHLVGGFLRKIIACGDAAGFDWAFFTATAPLKALLERMNLRLLALAEAESLRVPNPEIWGSYYAFAPRVYAVHRDSIGLCLQRQTGTVAHV
;
A
#
# COMPACT_ATOMS: atom_id res chain seq x y z
N VAL A 1 4.79 -2.85 22.49
CA VAL A 1 5.68 -2.62 21.34
C VAL A 1 5.03 -3.27 20.10
N LEU A 2 4.95 -2.52 19.00
CA LEU A 2 4.44 -3.03 17.72
C LEU A 2 5.59 -3.61 16.90
N ARG A 3 5.40 -4.78 16.32
CA ARG A 3 6.38 -5.46 15.44
C ARG A 3 5.84 -5.54 14.02
N PHE A 4 6.69 -5.20 13.04
CA PHE A 4 6.40 -5.31 11.62
C PHE A 4 7.04 -6.58 11.05
N GLN A 5 6.32 -7.32 10.20
CA GLN A 5 6.86 -8.50 9.53
C GLN A 5 6.22 -8.76 8.16
N LEU A 6 6.93 -9.50 7.33
CA LEU A 6 6.37 -10.15 6.15
C LEU A 6 5.51 -11.34 6.59
N THR A 7 4.40 -11.56 5.91
CA THR A 7 3.41 -12.61 6.22
C THR A 7 3.06 -13.33 4.91
N PRO A 8 3.91 -14.26 4.45
CA PRO A 8 3.65 -15.08 3.26
C PRO A 8 2.45 -16.01 3.47
N ARG A 9 2.09 -16.79 2.43
CA ARG A 9 0.89 -17.65 2.46
C ARG A 9 0.90 -18.71 3.55
N ASP A 10 2.06 -19.23 3.91
CA ASP A 10 2.29 -20.27 4.92
C ASP A 10 2.55 -19.73 6.33
N ASP A 11 2.56 -18.41 6.51
CA ASP A 11 2.75 -17.79 7.84
C ASP A 11 1.54 -18.04 8.74
N ARG A 12 1.80 -18.37 10.04
CA ARG A 12 0.76 -18.62 11.06
C ARG A 12 -0.21 -17.44 11.26
N LEU A 13 0.22 -16.21 10.98
CA LEU A 13 -0.61 -15.01 11.12
C LEU A 13 -1.41 -14.70 9.84
N ARG A 14 -1.16 -15.41 8.76
CA ARG A 14 -1.82 -15.18 7.47
C ARG A 14 -3.35 -15.17 7.59
N PRO A 15 -4.01 -16.15 8.23
CA PRO A 15 -5.47 -16.14 8.36
C PRO A 15 -6.00 -14.93 9.14
N ALA A 16 -5.25 -14.46 10.16
CA ALA A 16 -5.64 -13.27 10.94
C ALA A 16 -5.49 -11.99 10.13
N ALA A 17 -4.44 -11.88 9.31
CA ALA A 17 -4.21 -10.74 8.42
C ALA A 17 -5.29 -10.65 7.32
N GLU A 18 -5.63 -11.76 6.69
CA GLU A 18 -6.70 -11.85 5.68
C GLU A 18 -8.05 -11.45 6.26
N ARG A 19 -8.38 -11.96 7.45
CA ARG A 19 -9.60 -11.61 8.17
C ARG A 19 -9.67 -10.12 8.46
N LEU A 20 -8.58 -9.52 8.97
CA LEU A 20 -8.53 -8.09 9.22
C LEU A 20 -8.83 -7.28 7.94
N ILE A 21 -8.20 -7.62 6.82
CA ILE A 21 -8.42 -6.93 5.55
C ILE A 21 -9.89 -7.07 5.13
N THR A 22 -10.42 -8.28 5.09
CA THR A 22 -11.80 -8.53 4.64
C THR A 22 -12.83 -7.85 5.53
N GLU A 23 -12.67 -7.88 6.85
CA GLU A 23 -13.55 -7.21 7.80
C GLU A 23 -13.52 -5.68 7.67
N ILE A 24 -12.33 -5.09 7.50
CA ILE A 24 -12.19 -3.63 7.35
C ILE A 24 -12.83 -3.17 6.03
N TYR A 25 -12.59 -3.87 4.93
CA TYR A 25 -13.18 -3.53 3.64
C TYR A 25 -14.71 -3.73 3.63
N ALA A 26 -15.20 -4.80 4.24
CA ALA A 26 -16.64 -5.03 4.39
C ALA A 26 -17.31 -3.93 5.24
N ARG A 27 -16.67 -3.54 6.36
CA ARG A 27 -17.21 -2.52 7.28
C ARG A 27 -17.24 -1.13 6.68
N HIS A 28 -16.16 -0.74 5.97
CA HIS A 28 -16.02 0.63 5.45
C HIS A 28 -16.68 0.84 4.10
N TYR A 29 -16.70 -0.18 3.25
CA TYR A 29 -17.15 -0.05 1.87
C TYR A 29 -18.29 -0.99 1.51
N GLY A 30 -18.65 -1.95 2.36
CA GLY A 30 -19.51 -3.06 1.97
C GLY A 30 -18.83 -3.97 0.93
N ALA A 31 -17.51 -3.88 0.81
CA ALA A 31 -16.74 -4.61 -0.20
C ALA A 31 -16.48 -6.05 0.21
N ARG A 32 -16.46 -6.93 -0.77
CA ARG A 32 -16.14 -8.35 -0.62
C ARG A 32 -14.82 -8.65 -1.30
N VAL A 33 -13.73 -8.59 -0.53
CA VAL A 33 -12.38 -8.88 -1.05
C VAL A 33 -12.25 -10.39 -1.26
N THR A 34 -12.11 -10.82 -2.50
CA THR A 34 -12.09 -12.24 -2.90
C THR A 34 -10.68 -12.78 -3.16
N ALA A 35 -9.71 -11.91 -3.41
CA ALA A 35 -8.32 -12.29 -3.65
C ALA A 35 -7.36 -11.33 -2.97
N LEU A 36 -6.33 -11.85 -2.34
CA LEU A 36 -5.28 -11.10 -1.68
C LEU A 36 -3.91 -11.46 -2.27
N SER A 37 -2.94 -10.56 -2.14
CA SER A 37 -1.56 -10.77 -2.58
C SER A 37 -0.94 -11.99 -1.89
N ASP A 38 -0.01 -12.66 -2.56
CA ASP A 38 0.72 -13.81 -2.01
C ASP A 38 1.55 -13.41 -0.80
N THR A 39 2.13 -12.22 -0.86
CA THR A 39 2.84 -11.61 0.27
C THR A 39 1.97 -10.56 0.93
N LEU A 40 1.70 -10.72 2.21
CA LEU A 40 1.18 -9.67 3.07
C LEU A 40 2.30 -9.11 3.95
N VAL A 41 2.09 -7.92 4.46
CA VAL A 41 2.83 -7.34 5.58
C VAL A 41 1.88 -7.07 6.70
N THR A 42 2.34 -7.29 7.92
CA THR A 42 1.53 -7.08 9.12
C THR A 42 2.27 -6.26 10.17
N MET A 43 1.50 -5.54 10.96
CA MET A 43 1.96 -4.96 12.22
C MET A 43 1.17 -5.59 13.36
N ILE A 44 1.88 -6.20 14.29
CA ILE A 44 1.32 -7.00 15.39
C ILE A 44 1.73 -6.42 16.74
N ASP A 45 0.90 -6.61 17.73
CA ASP A 45 1.19 -6.20 19.10
C ASP A 45 1.95 -7.28 19.89
N ALA A 46 2.16 -7.04 21.18
CA ALA A 46 2.89 -7.95 22.06
C ALA A 46 2.15 -9.28 22.31
N GLN A 47 0.87 -9.33 22.01
CA GLN A 47 0.03 -10.53 22.12
C GLN A 47 -0.14 -11.25 20.77
N ASP A 48 0.68 -10.90 19.77
CA ASP A 48 0.61 -11.40 18.40
C ASP A 48 -0.73 -11.08 17.67
N ALA A 49 -1.50 -10.12 18.17
CA ALA A 49 -2.70 -9.67 17.47
C ALA A 49 -2.35 -8.78 16.26
N VAL A 50 -2.91 -9.09 15.10
CA VAL A 50 -2.70 -8.31 13.88
C VAL A 50 -3.47 -6.99 13.98
N ARG A 51 -2.74 -5.87 14.00
CA ARG A 51 -3.28 -4.50 14.12
C ARG A 51 -3.38 -3.78 12.79
N CYS A 52 -2.44 -4.06 11.88
CA CYS A 52 -2.48 -3.57 10.51
C CYS A 52 -2.06 -4.69 9.56
N ALA A 53 -2.60 -4.67 8.35
CA ALA A 53 -2.22 -5.56 7.28
C ALA A 53 -2.30 -4.83 5.93
N ALA A 54 -1.43 -5.22 4.99
CA ALA A 54 -1.49 -4.78 3.60
C ALA A 54 -0.91 -5.85 2.68
N GLY A 55 -1.34 -5.86 1.42
CA GLY A 55 -0.75 -6.71 0.40
C GLY A 55 0.47 -6.04 -0.23
N LEU A 56 1.48 -6.82 -0.56
CA LEU A 56 2.56 -6.43 -1.46
C LEU A 56 2.49 -7.29 -2.72
N ARG A 57 2.69 -6.67 -3.87
CA ARG A 57 2.83 -7.36 -5.15
C ARG A 57 4.12 -6.93 -5.82
N PHE A 58 4.75 -7.88 -6.45
CA PHE A 58 6.02 -7.70 -7.16
C PHE A 58 5.83 -7.99 -8.65
N ALA A 59 6.85 -7.73 -9.45
CA ALA A 59 6.79 -7.94 -10.90
C ALA A 59 6.36 -9.36 -11.30
N SER A 60 6.75 -10.37 -10.51
CA SER A 60 6.38 -11.78 -10.72
C SER A 60 4.89 -12.07 -10.50
N ASP A 61 4.24 -11.31 -9.62
CA ASP A 61 2.85 -11.55 -9.22
C ASP A 61 1.84 -10.86 -10.16
N GLY A 62 2.35 -10.01 -11.04
CA GLY A 62 1.54 -9.02 -11.75
C GLY A 62 0.99 -7.95 -10.81
N PHE A 63 0.67 -6.78 -11.32
CA PHE A 63 0.20 -5.65 -10.55
C PHE A 63 -1.30 -5.44 -10.72
N PHE A 64 -2.02 -5.35 -9.60
CA PHE A 64 -3.48 -5.20 -9.63
C PHE A 64 -3.89 -3.83 -10.18
N SER A 65 -3.27 -2.75 -9.71
CA SER A 65 -3.66 -1.38 -10.10
C SER A 65 -3.33 -1.04 -11.57
N GLU A 66 -2.59 -1.90 -12.27
CA GLU A 66 -2.40 -1.75 -13.72
C GLU A 66 -3.72 -1.85 -14.51
N VAL A 67 -4.75 -2.50 -13.96
CA VAL A 67 -6.07 -2.54 -14.57
C VAL A 67 -6.65 -1.14 -14.85
N TYR A 68 -6.24 -0.14 -14.06
CA TYR A 68 -6.66 1.25 -14.22
C TYR A 68 -5.78 2.07 -15.16
N LEU A 69 -4.66 1.53 -15.64
CA LEU A 69 -3.68 2.23 -16.45
C LEU A 69 -3.87 1.90 -17.95
N ASP A 70 -3.46 2.83 -18.81
CA ASP A 70 -3.53 2.65 -20.26
C ASP A 70 -2.26 1.99 -20.84
N ALA A 71 -1.23 1.80 -20.01
CA ALA A 71 0.02 1.11 -20.35
C ALA A 71 0.65 0.50 -19.09
N PRO A 72 1.58 -0.46 -19.22
CA PRO A 72 2.34 -0.99 -18.09
C PRO A 72 2.99 0.12 -17.28
N ILE A 73 3.00 -0.04 -15.95
CA ILE A 73 3.47 0.99 -15.01
C ILE A 73 4.91 1.45 -15.32
N GLU A 74 5.81 0.52 -15.67
CA GLU A 74 7.19 0.85 -16.02
C GLU A 74 7.29 1.72 -17.28
N THR A 75 6.37 1.55 -18.22
CA THR A 75 6.30 2.38 -19.44
C THR A 75 5.90 3.82 -19.09
N LEU A 76 4.85 3.99 -18.28
CA LEU A 76 4.37 5.29 -17.83
C LEU A 76 5.45 6.04 -17.05
N LEU A 77 6.12 5.36 -16.11
CA LEU A 77 7.18 5.96 -15.30
C LEU A 77 8.43 6.28 -16.11
N SER A 78 8.78 5.46 -17.11
CA SER A 78 9.92 5.71 -18.02
C SER A 78 9.71 6.92 -18.92
N ALA A 79 8.48 7.24 -19.27
CA ALA A 79 8.14 8.46 -20.02
C ALA A 79 8.44 9.74 -19.22
N LEU A 80 8.45 9.66 -17.90
CA LEU A 80 8.62 10.80 -16.98
C LEU A 80 10.04 10.92 -16.41
N ARG A 81 10.87 9.87 -16.52
CA ARG A 81 12.21 9.82 -15.93
C ARG A 81 13.24 9.09 -16.81
N ARG A 82 14.49 9.47 -16.62
CA ARG A 82 15.66 8.76 -17.16
C ARG A 82 16.62 8.39 -16.03
N PRO A 83 17.27 7.21 -16.04
CA PRO A 83 17.15 6.14 -17.07
C PRO A 83 15.78 5.45 -17.04
N PRO A 84 15.43 4.62 -18.04
CA PRO A 84 14.18 3.89 -18.07
C PRO A 84 13.96 3.04 -16.81
N VAL A 85 12.73 3.02 -16.34
CA VAL A 85 12.33 2.31 -15.12
C VAL A 85 12.18 0.81 -15.43
N ARG A 86 12.83 -0.03 -14.65
CA ARG A 86 12.71 -1.49 -14.78
C ARG A 86 11.57 -2.00 -13.91
N ARG A 87 10.70 -2.86 -14.45
CA ARG A 87 9.55 -3.44 -13.74
C ARG A 87 9.94 -4.09 -12.41
N GLY A 88 11.07 -4.82 -12.34
CA GLY A 88 11.59 -5.42 -11.12
C GLY A 88 12.07 -4.44 -10.04
N LYS A 89 12.05 -3.12 -10.33
CA LYS A 89 12.35 -2.05 -9.37
C LYS A 89 11.09 -1.35 -8.86
N ILE A 90 9.92 -1.93 -9.14
CA ILE A 90 8.61 -1.43 -8.73
C ILE A 90 7.96 -2.47 -7.83
N PHE A 91 7.29 -2.04 -6.78
CA PHE A 91 6.35 -2.88 -6.03
C PHE A 91 5.01 -2.16 -5.85
N GLU A 92 3.95 -2.92 -5.68
CA GLU A 92 2.61 -2.40 -5.43
C GLU A 92 2.19 -2.67 -4.00
N VAL A 93 1.54 -1.69 -3.37
CA VAL A 93 0.87 -1.84 -2.08
C VAL A 93 -0.64 -1.92 -2.31
N THR A 94 -1.26 -2.99 -1.82
CA THR A 94 -2.70 -3.25 -1.99
C THR A 94 -3.38 -3.49 -0.65
N SER A 95 -4.70 -3.40 -0.63
CA SER A 95 -5.54 -3.90 0.47
C SER A 95 -5.12 -3.43 1.86
N LEU A 96 -4.73 -2.15 2.00
CA LEU A 96 -4.34 -1.57 3.29
C LEU A 96 -5.51 -1.58 4.27
N ALA A 97 -5.29 -2.19 5.43
CA ALA A 97 -6.26 -2.29 6.50
C ALA A 97 -5.62 -2.01 7.87
N SER A 98 -6.34 -1.33 8.76
CA SER A 98 -5.90 -1.06 10.12
C SER A 98 -7.07 -1.06 11.09
N GLN A 99 -6.88 -1.61 12.28
CA GLN A 99 -7.86 -1.55 13.36
C GLN A 99 -8.05 -0.13 13.93
N ALA A 100 -7.05 0.74 13.80
CA ALA A 100 -7.10 2.09 14.33
C ALA A 100 -6.37 3.10 13.43
N PRO A 101 -6.98 4.27 13.16
CA PRO A 101 -6.41 5.28 12.26
C PRO A 101 -5.00 5.75 12.65
N HIS A 102 -4.70 5.88 13.95
CA HIS A 102 -3.40 6.35 14.44
C HIS A 102 -2.23 5.40 14.12
N LEU A 103 -2.50 4.13 13.80
CA LEU A 103 -1.48 3.14 13.46
C LEU A 103 -1.04 3.23 11.99
N VAL A 104 -1.90 3.75 11.11
CA VAL A 104 -1.70 3.72 9.65
C VAL A 104 -0.41 4.41 9.24
N GLY A 105 -0.14 5.61 9.76
CA GLY A 105 1.08 6.35 9.42
C GLY A 105 2.37 5.62 9.81
N GLY A 106 2.40 5.00 10.98
CA GLY A 106 3.53 4.18 11.43
C GLY A 106 3.71 2.93 10.57
N PHE A 107 2.61 2.27 10.20
CA PHE A 107 2.63 1.10 9.36
C PHE A 107 3.13 1.42 7.94
N LEU A 108 2.64 2.50 7.33
CA LEU A 108 3.10 2.95 6.01
C LEU A 108 4.60 3.25 5.99
N ARG A 109 5.15 3.90 7.05
CA ARG A 109 6.60 4.12 7.16
C ARG A 109 7.40 2.81 7.16
N LYS A 110 6.88 1.77 7.83
CA LYS A 110 7.52 0.45 7.82
C LYS A 110 7.49 -0.21 6.45
N ILE A 111 6.38 -0.10 5.72
CA ILE A 111 6.28 -0.58 4.33
C ILE A 111 7.29 0.16 3.44
N ILE A 112 7.36 1.48 3.54
CA ILE A 112 8.31 2.32 2.78
C ILE A 112 9.75 1.91 3.09
N ALA A 113 10.12 1.79 4.37
CA ALA A 113 11.45 1.38 4.79
C ALA A 113 11.80 -0.03 4.29
N CYS A 114 10.84 -0.96 4.30
CA CYS A 114 11.01 -2.31 3.78
C CYS A 114 11.28 -2.29 2.27
N GLY A 115 10.52 -1.53 1.49
CA GLY A 115 10.72 -1.38 0.05
C GLY A 115 12.06 -0.73 -0.29
N ASP A 116 12.46 0.31 0.43
CA ASP A 116 13.75 0.97 0.26
C ASP A 116 14.92 0.02 0.56
N ALA A 117 14.86 -0.70 1.69
CA ALA A 117 15.87 -1.69 2.07
C ALA A 117 15.96 -2.86 1.07
N ALA A 118 14.85 -3.24 0.44
CA ALA A 118 14.82 -4.25 -0.62
C ALA A 118 15.33 -3.71 -1.98
N GLY A 119 15.66 -2.43 -2.08
CA GLY A 119 16.24 -1.81 -3.27
C GLY A 119 15.24 -1.51 -4.38
N PHE A 120 13.94 -1.33 -4.04
CA PHE A 120 12.96 -0.82 -4.98
C PHE A 120 13.14 0.69 -5.17
N ASP A 121 12.92 1.15 -6.40
CA ASP A 121 12.99 2.57 -6.74
C ASP A 121 11.61 3.23 -6.68
N TRP A 122 10.55 2.45 -6.91
CA TRP A 122 9.18 2.92 -6.96
C TRP A 122 8.23 2.04 -6.14
N ALA A 123 7.32 2.69 -5.45
CA ALA A 123 6.08 2.09 -4.96
C ALA A 123 4.89 2.69 -5.71
N PHE A 124 3.87 1.89 -6.03
CA PHE A 124 2.61 2.44 -6.50
C PHE A 124 1.42 1.73 -5.83
N PHE A 125 0.27 2.36 -5.90
CA PHE A 125 -0.91 1.92 -5.17
C PHE A 125 -2.15 2.68 -5.63
N THR A 126 -3.32 2.11 -5.39
CA THR A 126 -4.58 2.85 -5.50
C THR A 126 -4.98 3.38 -4.12
N ALA A 127 -5.23 4.68 -4.03
CA ALA A 127 -5.59 5.35 -2.79
C ALA A 127 -6.85 6.19 -2.93
N THR A 128 -7.72 6.09 -1.93
CA THR A 128 -8.87 6.99 -1.74
C THR A 128 -8.41 8.37 -1.25
N ALA A 129 -9.26 9.38 -1.35
CA ALA A 129 -8.94 10.75 -0.94
C ALA A 129 -8.43 10.87 0.52
N PRO A 130 -9.00 10.19 1.52
CA PRO A 130 -8.46 10.20 2.89
C PRO A 130 -7.04 9.62 3.00
N LEU A 131 -6.76 8.52 2.30
CA LEU A 131 -5.42 7.92 2.30
C LEU A 131 -4.40 8.83 1.60
N LYS A 132 -4.78 9.42 0.45
CA LYS A 132 -3.96 10.43 -0.24
C LYS A 132 -3.58 11.57 0.72
N ALA A 133 -4.55 12.16 1.41
CA ALA A 133 -4.30 13.25 2.36
C ALA A 133 -3.35 12.84 3.50
N LEU A 134 -3.42 11.60 3.99
CA LEU A 134 -2.47 11.09 4.98
C LEU A 134 -1.05 11.00 4.41
N LEU A 135 -0.88 10.45 3.20
CA LEU A 135 0.42 10.30 2.54
C LEU A 135 1.08 11.68 2.29
N GLU A 136 0.29 12.68 1.87
CA GLU A 136 0.78 14.05 1.70
C GLU A 136 1.23 14.68 3.03
N ARG A 137 0.48 14.46 4.12
CA ARG A 137 0.92 14.89 5.48
C ARG A 137 2.19 14.17 5.95
N MET A 138 2.48 13.00 5.41
CA MET A 138 3.74 12.29 5.63
C MET A 138 4.90 12.84 4.78
N ASN A 139 4.69 13.93 4.02
CA ASN A 139 5.61 14.55 3.08
C ASN A 139 6.02 13.64 1.91
N LEU A 140 5.16 12.75 1.48
CA LEU A 140 5.37 11.97 0.26
C LEU A 140 4.92 12.76 -0.96
N ARG A 141 5.76 12.80 -1.98
CA ARG A 141 5.42 13.39 -3.29
C ARG A 141 4.72 12.33 -4.13
N LEU A 142 3.41 12.47 -4.25
CA LEU A 142 2.57 11.54 -4.99
C LEU A 142 2.51 11.96 -6.47
N LEU A 143 2.88 11.06 -7.36
CA LEU A 143 2.67 11.17 -8.80
C LEU A 143 1.32 10.54 -9.11
N ALA A 144 0.33 11.33 -9.50
CA ALA A 144 -0.96 10.82 -9.96
C ALA A 144 -0.84 10.23 -11.37
N LEU A 145 -1.32 9.01 -11.57
CA LEU A 145 -1.22 8.29 -12.85
C LEU A 145 -2.57 8.16 -13.56
N ALA A 146 -3.61 7.73 -12.85
CA ALA A 146 -4.93 7.53 -13.42
C ALA A 146 -6.03 7.62 -12.35
N GLU A 147 -7.26 7.82 -12.75
CA GLU A 147 -8.44 7.55 -11.93
C GLU A 147 -8.69 6.04 -11.88
N ALA A 148 -9.07 5.52 -10.72
CA ALA A 148 -9.44 4.13 -10.60
C ALA A 148 -10.94 3.97 -10.91
N GLU A 149 -11.25 3.84 -12.18
CA GLU A 149 -12.62 3.72 -12.66
C GLU A 149 -13.17 2.30 -12.39
N SER A 150 -14.37 2.22 -11.83
CA SER A 150 -15.03 0.94 -11.52
C SER A 150 -15.27 0.06 -12.76
N LEU A 151 -15.45 0.68 -13.93
CA LEU A 151 -15.68 -0.04 -15.18
C LEU A 151 -14.45 -0.81 -15.70
N ARG A 152 -13.27 -0.53 -15.15
CA ARG A 152 -12.03 -1.23 -15.53
C ARG A 152 -11.79 -2.54 -14.78
N VAL A 153 -12.55 -2.80 -13.71
CA VAL A 153 -12.43 -4.05 -12.95
C VAL A 153 -13.57 -5.01 -13.28
N PRO A 154 -13.31 -6.32 -13.27
CA PRO A 154 -14.40 -7.30 -13.32
C PRO A 154 -15.21 -7.22 -12.02
N ASN A 155 -16.54 -7.37 -12.13
CA ASN A 155 -17.47 -7.39 -11.00
C ASN A 155 -17.34 -6.18 -10.06
N PRO A 156 -17.51 -4.94 -10.55
CA PRO A 156 -17.32 -3.73 -9.75
C PRO A 156 -18.25 -3.67 -8.52
N GLU A 157 -19.37 -4.38 -8.55
CA GLU A 157 -20.35 -4.48 -7.47
C GLU A 157 -19.78 -5.11 -6.19
N ILE A 158 -18.77 -5.97 -6.29
CA ILE A 158 -18.14 -6.57 -5.09
C ILE A 158 -17.35 -5.55 -4.26
N TRP A 159 -17.03 -4.38 -4.82
CA TRP A 159 -16.30 -3.32 -4.14
C TRP A 159 -17.20 -2.37 -3.34
N GLY A 160 -18.53 -2.58 -3.39
CA GLY A 160 -19.49 -1.76 -2.65
C GLY A 160 -19.33 -0.27 -2.95
N SER A 161 -19.19 0.56 -1.91
CA SER A 161 -19.03 2.01 -2.04
C SER A 161 -17.58 2.48 -2.25
N TYR A 162 -16.61 1.59 -2.45
CA TYR A 162 -15.19 1.95 -2.56
C TYR A 162 -14.93 3.06 -3.60
N TYR A 163 -15.54 2.96 -4.76
CA TYR A 163 -15.36 3.93 -5.86
C TYR A 163 -16.02 5.29 -5.59
N ALA A 164 -16.98 5.38 -4.64
CA ALA A 164 -17.55 6.65 -4.21
C ALA A 164 -16.54 7.56 -3.49
N PHE A 165 -15.40 6.99 -3.03
CA PHE A 165 -14.30 7.72 -2.39
C PHE A 165 -13.24 8.20 -3.39
N ALA A 166 -13.59 8.27 -4.69
CA ALA A 166 -12.74 8.77 -5.78
C ALA A 166 -11.29 8.21 -5.73
N PRO A 167 -11.11 6.88 -5.75
CA PRO A 167 -9.79 6.30 -5.72
C PRO A 167 -9.00 6.63 -6.98
N ARG A 168 -7.68 6.83 -6.83
CA ARG A 168 -6.75 7.09 -7.93
C ARG A 168 -5.49 6.28 -7.75
N VAL A 169 -4.84 5.96 -8.86
CA VAL A 169 -3.53 5.32 -8.86
C VAL A 169 -2.45 6.38 -8.70
N TYR A 170 -1.58 6.17 -7.72
CA TYR A 170 -0.43 7.02 -7.44
C TYR A 170 0.86 6.21 -7.44
N ALA A 171 1.97 6.85 -7.80
CA ALA A 171 3.31 6.33 -7.62
C ALA A 171 4.14 7.25 -6.73
N VAL A 172 5.12 6.67 -6.02
CA VAL A 172 6.09 7.38 -5.17
C VAL A 172 7.47 6.87 -5.52
N HIS A 173 8.40 7.79 -5.81
CA HIS A 173 9.80 7.47 -6.04
C HIS A 173 10.59 7.52 -4.73
N ARG A 174 11.62 6.68 -4.59
CA ARG A 174 12.48 6.59 -3.41
C ARG A 174 13.13 7.93 -3.02
N ASP A 175 13.45 8.81 -3.97
CA ASP A 175 14.04 10.14 -3.69
C ASP A 175 13.12 11.02 -2.82
N SER A 176 11.81 10.74 -2.80
CA SER A 176 10.83 11.52 -2.04
C SER A 176 10.58 11.00 -0.62
N ILE A 177 11.17 9.84 -0.25
CA ILE A 177 10.86 9.21 1.05
C ILE A 177 11.73 9.71 2.21
N GLY A 178 12.85 10.41 1.94
CA GLY A 178 13.81 10.84 2.96
C GLY A 178 13.18 11.58 4.12
N LEU A 179 12.34 12.59 3.84
CA LEU A 179 11.62 13.36 4.87
C LEU A 179 10.58 12.53 5.63
N CYS A 180 9.98 11.55 4.98
CA CYS A 180 9.01 10.65 5.63
C CYS A 180 9.70 9.76 6.67
N LEU A 181 10.92 9.28 6.40
CA LEU A 181 11.65 8.38 7.29
C LEU A 181 12.37 9.13 8.43
N GLN A 182 12.84 10.37 8.22
CA GLN A 182 13.59 11.15 9.22
C GLN A 182 12.80 11.50 10.48
N ARG A 183 11.47 11.54 10.45
CA ARG A 183 10.63 11.86 11.64
C ARG A 183 10.62 10.80 12.75
N GLN A 184 11.30 9.67 12.60
CA GLN A 184 11.44 8.66 13.66
C GLN A 184 12.63 8.90 14.61
N THR A 185 13.59 9.76 14.25
CA THR A 185 14.79 10.04 15.06
C THR A 185 14.64 11.24 16.00
N GLY A 186 13.51 11.93 16.00
CA GLY A 186 13.28 13.21 16.67
C GLY A 186 12.48 13.16 17.97
N THR A 187 12.41 12.04 18.71
CA THR A 187 11.80 12.05 20.06
C THR A 187 12.63 11.22 21.03
N VAL A 188 13.86 11.65 21.24
CA VAL A 188 14.58 11.49 22.51
C VAL A 188 15.34 12.80 22.71
N ALA A 189 14.68 13.77 23.28
CA ALA A 189 15.32 14.92 23.90
C ALA A 189 14.76 15.04 25.29
N HIS A 190 15.59 14.67 26.22
CA HIS A 190 15.75 15.14 27.60
C HIS A 190 14.66 16.11 28.16
N VAL A 191 14.01 15.72 29.25
CA VAL A 191 14.23 16.29 30.58
C VAL A 191 14.00 15.20 31.61
#